data_ba589f9760a33c00b9bf944dc30b63df
#
_entry.id   ba589f9760a33c00b9bf944dc30b63df
#
_cell.length_a   1.000
_cell.length_b   1.000
_cell.length_c   1.000
_cell.angle_alpha   90.00
_cell.angle_beta   90.00
_cell.angle_gamma   90.00
#
_symmetry.space_group_name_H-M   'P 1'
#
loop_
_entity.id
_entity.type
_entity.pdbx_description
1 polymer ?
#
loop_
_entity_poly.entity_id
_entity_poly.type
_entity_poly.pdbx_seq_one_letter_code
_entity_poly.pdbx_strand_id
1 'polypeptide(L)'
;MKKLSKILIIICFIVFNPVIVNSAEILQIKSSNTILVGDQNRNLTIELFCVDVNENDEIEATNLLKNEFPRGSKVKIKPFGFKENVLLAKVFNIRGSKEMTELLVAKNLSNEICPS
;
A
#
# COMPACT_ATOMS: atom_id res chain seq x y z
N MET A 1 -27.31 -35.16 12.11
CA MET A 1 -26.05 -34.91 12.79
C MET A 1 -24.87 -34.81 11.88
N LYS A 2 -24.79 -35.64 10.84
CA LYS A 2 -23.69 -35.54 9.87
C LYS A 2 -23.70 -34.23 9.09
N LYS A 3 -24.87 -33.60 8.89
CA LYS A 3 -24.97 -32.31 8.18
C LYS A 3 -24.43 -31.15 9.00
N LEU A 4 -24.54 -31.22 10.32
CA LEU A 4 -24.00 -30.18 11.21
C LEU A 4 -22.49 -30.18 11.21
N SER A 5 -21.82 -31.34 11.15
CA SER A 5 -20.38 -31.45 11.06
C SER A 5 -19.83 -30.79 9.78
N LYS A 6 -20.50 -30.99 8.66
CA LYS A 6 -20.08 -30.41 7.38
C LYS A 6 -20.19 -28.89 7.37
N ILE A 7 -21.26 -28.38 7.96
CA ILE A 7 -21.45 -26.95 8.07
C ILE A 7 -20.38 -26.33 8.96
N LEU A 8 -20.04 -26.98 10.06
CA LEU A 8 -18.99 -26.53 10.95
C LEU A 8 -17.63 -26.45 10.27
N ILE A 9 -17.31 -27.46 9.46
CA ILE A 9 -16.06 -27.51 8.71
C ILE A 9 -15.99 -26.35 7.71
N ILE A 10 -17.09 -26.04 7.02
CA ILE A 10 -17.14 -24.94 6.07
C ILE A 10 -16.93 -23.60 6.77
N ILE A 11 -17.52 -23.40 7.94
CA ILE A 11 -17.33 -22.20 8.74
C ILE A 11 -15.88 -22.04 9.18
N CYS A 12 -15.22 -23.12 9.58
CA CYS A 12 -13.81 -23.12 9.94
C CYS A 12 -12.93 -22.71 8.75
N PHE A 13 -13.22 -23.17 7.56
CA PHE A 13 -12.48 -22.77 6.36
C PHE A 13 -12.61 -21.28 6.07
N ILE A 14 -13.78 -20.71 6.29
CA ILE A 14 -13.99 -19.26 6.09
C ILE A 14 -13.21 -18.46 7.12
N VAL A 15 -13.16 -18.93 8.37
CA VAL A 15 -12.46 -18.24 9.46
C VAL A 15 -10.94 -18.29 9.29
N PHE A 16 -10.41 -19.33 8.69
CA PHE A 16 -8.97 -19.52 8.51
C PHE A 16 -8.41 -18.99 7.19
N ASN A 17 -9.23 -18.35 6.37
CA ASN A 17 -8.69 -17.68 5.21
C ASN A 17 -7.70 -16.60 5.65
N PRO A 18 -6.47 -16.64 5.13
CA PRO A 18 -5.50 -15.62 5.50
C PRO A 18 -6.03 -14.27 5.08
N VAL A 19 -6.21 -13.40 6.07
CA VAL A 19 -6.66 -12.05 5.82
C VAL A 19 -5.45 -11.27 5.30
N ILE A 20 -5.28 -11.25 4.01
CA ILE A 20 -4.43 -10.26 3.39
C ILE A 20 -5.20 -8.95 3.53
N VAL A 21 -4.60 -7.97 4.17
CA VAL A 21 -5.24 -6.67 4.33
C VAL A 21 -5.31 -6.02 2.96
N ASN A 22 -6.44 -6.21 2.30
CA ASN A 22 -6.61 -5.81 0.91
C ASN A 22 -7.36 -4.48 0.74
N SER A 23 -7.60 -3.75 1.83
CA SER A 23 -8.49 -2.60 1.73
C SER A 23 -8.05 -1.44 2.61
N ALA A 24 -6.79 -1.11 2.56
CA ALA A 24 -6.35 0.18 3.07
C ALA A 24 -6.84 1.26 2.12
N GLU A 25 -7.00 2.46 2.65
CA GLU A 25 -7.52 3.60 1.90
C GLU A 25 -6.55 4.76 2.02
N ILE A 26 -6.29 5.43 0.91
CA ILE A 26 -5.44 6.62 0.91
C ILE A 26 -6.16 7.74 1.67
N LEU A 27 -5.54 8.26 2.72
CA LEU A 27 -6.04 9.40 3.45
C LEU A 27 -5.31 10.67 3.03
N GLN A 28 -4.01 10.61 2.81
CA GLN A 28 -3.21 11.76 2.41
C GLN A 28 -1.90 11.31 1.79
N ILE A 29 -1.50 11.93 0.70
CA ILE A 29 -0.14 11.85 0.17
C ILE A 29 0.63 13.02 0.77
N LYS A 30 1.51 12.75 1.71
CA LYS A 30 2.24 13.80 2.42
C LYS A 30 3.42 14.32 1.61
N SER A 31 4.10 13.42 0.91
CA SER A 31 5.25 13.76 0.09
C SER A 31 5.44 12.67 -0.96
N SER A 32 6.50 12.76 -1.75
CA SER A 32 6.81 11.78 -2.78
C SER A 32 7.11 10.38 -2.21
N ASN A 33 7.42 10.28 -0.93
CA ASN A 33 7.75 8.99 -0.31
C ASN A 33 6.98 8.68 0.96
N THR A 34 6.08 9.56 1.40
CA THR A 34 5.37 9.38 2.67
C THR A 34 3.87 9.51 2.47
N ILE A 35 3.13 8.53 2.92
CA ILE A 35 1.70 8.42 2.69
C ILE A 35 1.01 8.05 3.99
N LEU A 36 -0.15 8.65 4.22
CA LEU A 36 -1.03 8.26 5.32
C LEU A 36 -2.15 7.41 4.76
N VAL A 37 -2.33 6.22 5.31
CA VAL A 37 -3.43 5.33 4.92
C VAL A 37 -4.28 4.98 6.12
N GLY A 38 -5.55 4.69 5.87
CA GLY A 38 -6.48 4.19 6.87
C GLY A 38 -6.69 2.70 6.69
N ASP A 39 -6.64 1.97 7.80
CA ASP A 39 -6.83 0.54 7.83
C ASP A 39 -7.58 0.17 9.10
N GLN A 40 -8.83 -0.24 8.97
CA GLN A 40 -9.66 -0.73 10.08
C GLN A 40 -9.59 0.14 11.34
N ASN A 41 -9.97 1.40 11.22
CA ASN A 41 -9.99 2.36 12.33
C ASN A 41 -8.62 2.78 12.85
N ARG A 42 -7.56 2.47 12.11
CA ARG A 42 -6.20 2.92 12.40
C ARG A 42 -5.68 3.76 11.25
N ASN A 43 -4.81 4.68 11.59
CA ASN A 43 -4.03 5.40 10.59
C ASN A 43 -2.61 4.86 10.60
N LEU A 44 -2.09 4.57 9.43
CA LEU A 44 -0.72 4.09 9.26
C LEU A 44 0.05 5.09 8.40
N THR A 45 1.23 5.45 8.86
CA THR A 45 2.16 6.21 8.04
C THR A 45 3.04 5.21 7.30
N ILE A 46 3.07 5.35 5.99
CA ILE A 46 3.87 4.48 5.11
C ILE A 46 4.96 5.30 4.46
N GLU A 47 6.19 4.79 4.55
CA GLU A 47 7.29 5.27 3.74
C GLU A 47 7.44 4.32 2.55
N LEU A 48 7.41 4.87 1.34
CA LEU A 48 7.52 4.06 0.14
C LEU A 48 8.90 3.42 0.06
N PHE A 49 8.90 2.11 -0.14
CA PHE A 49 10.12 1.33 -0.24
C PHE A 49 10.80 1.57 -1.59
N CYS A 50 12.10 1.81 -1.57
CA CYS A 50 12.92 1.97 -2.77
C CYS A 50 12.69 3.25 -3.57
N VAL A 51 12.18 4.31 -2.94
CA VAL A 51 11.97 5.59 -3.59
C VAL A 51 13.11 6.54 -3.23
N ASP A 52 13.66 7.18 -4.25
CA ASP A 52 14.65 8.23 -4.09
C ASP A 52 14.33 9.35 -5.10
N VAL A 53 13.68 10.40 -4.62
CA VAL A 53 13.25 11.52 -5.44
C VAL A 53 14.13 12.74 -5.15
N ASN A 54 14.65 13.36 -6.21
CA ASN A 54 15.42 14.62 -6.07
C ASN A 54 14.51 15.76 -5.61
N GLU A 55 15.08 16.70 -4.87
CA GLU A 55 14.34 17.86 -4.39
C GLU A 55 13.64 18.63 -5.51
N ASN A 56 14.29 18.72 -6.67
CA ASN A 56 13.73 19.43 -7.82
C ASN A 56 12.47 18.76 -8.37
N ASP A 57 12.30 17.47 -8.15
CA ASP A 57 11.19 16.66 -8.67
C ASP A 57 10.12 16.38 -7.61
N GLU A 58 10.33 16.86 -6.39
CA GLU A 58 9.47 16.53 -5.25
C GLU A 58 8.01 16.92 -5.47
N ILE A 59 7.78 18.14 -5.95
CA ILE A 59 6.42 18.64 -6.17
C ILE A 59 5.73 17.86 -7.27
N GLU A 60 6.44 17.62 -8.37
CA GLU A 60 5.89 16.85 -9.49
C GLU A 60 5.58 15.41 -9.10
N ALA A 61 6.49 14.77 -8.37
CA ALA A 61 6.30 13.41 -7.90
C ALA A 61 5.11 13.31 -6.95
N THR A 62 5.00 14.24 -6.01
CA THR A 62 3.88 14.28 -5.07
C THR A 62 2.55 14.46 -5.81
N ASN A 63 2.52 15.35 -6.77
CA ASN A 63 1.31 15.60 -7.56
C ASN A 63 0.92 14.39 -8.41
N LEU A 64 1.89 13.69 -8.96
CA LEU A 64 1.64 12.47 -9.70
C LEU A 64 0.96 11.42 -8.82
N LEU A 65 1.48 11.23 -7.61
CA LEU A 65 0.88 10.29 -6.67
C LEU A 65 -0.53 10.71 -6.28
N LYS A 66 -0.76 12.00 -6.04
CA LYS A 66 -2.09 12.51 -5.72
C LYS A 66 -3.09 12.29 -6.84
N ASN A 67 -2.64 12.42 -8.08
CA ASN A 67 -3.51 12.24 -9.26
C ASN A 67 -3.84 10.77 -9.49
N GLU A 68 -2.86 9.89 -9.33
CA GLU A 68 -3.06 8.46 -9.57
C GLU A 68 -3.70 7.75 -8.39
N PHE A 69 -3.47 8.25 -7.17
CA PHE A 69 -4.00 7.68 -5.94
C PHE A 69 -4.68 8.76 -5.12
N PRO A 70 -5.82 9.28 -5.60
CA PRO A 70 -6.52 10.33 -4.86
C PRO A 70 -7.04 9.83 -3.51
N ARG A 71 -7.33 10.76 -2.62
CA ARG A 71 -7.89 10.44 -1.31
C ARG A 71 -9.12 9.55 -1.47
N GLY A 72 -9.20 8.50 -0.66
CA GLY A 72 -10.29 7.54 -0.74
C GLY A 72 -10.01 6.35 -1.63
N SER A 73 -8.91 6.39 -2.40
CA SER A 73 -8.54 5.24 -3.23
C SER A 73 -8.24 4.03 -2.38
N LYS A 74 -8.77 2.88 -2.76
CA LYS A 74 -8.47 1.62 -2.11
C LYS A 74 -7.14 1.10 -2.63
N VAL A 75 -6.28 0.64 -1.74
CA VAL A 75 -4.94 0.18 -2.10
C VAL A 75 -4.61 -1.12 -1.39
N LYS A 76 -3.66 -1.84 -1.96
CA LYS A 76 -3.02 -3.00 -1.34
C LYS A 76 -1.64 -2.59 -0.89
N ILE A 77 -1.23 -3.08 0.26
CA ILE A 77 0.05 -2.73 0.86
C ILE A 77 0.88 -3.99 1.00
N LYS A 78 2.10 -3.93 0.48
CA LYS A 78 3.08 -5.00 0.67
C LYS A 78 4.14 -4.52 1.65
N PRO A 79 4.08 -4.94 2.92
CA PRO A 79 5.02 -4.46 3.92
C PRO A 79 6.38 -5.12 3.78
N PHE A 80 7.43 -4.35 4.11
CA PHE A 80 8.81 -4.84 4.16
C PHE A 80 9.43 -4.72 5.54
N GLY A 81 8.84 -3.93 6.42
CA GLY A 81 9.31 -3.77 7.79
C GLY A 81 8.86 -2.46 8.39
N PHE A 82 9.18 -2.29 9.67
CA PHE A 82 8.92 -1.05 10.38
C PHE A 82 10.24 -0.35 10.69
N LYS A 83 10.23 0.96 10.56
CA LYS A 83 11.31 1.83 10.98
C LYS A 83 10.70 2.85 11.92
N GLU A 84 10.98 2.69 13.22
CA GLU A 84 10.29 3.44 14.27
C GLU A 84 8.79 3.15 14.18
N ASN A 85 7.93 4.14 14.00
CA ASN A 85 6.50 3.92 13.89
C ASN A 85 6.00 4.01 12.44
N VAL A 86 6.91 3.91 11.49
CA VAL A 86 6.61 4.04 10.06
C VAL A 86 6.76 2.69 9.38
N LEU A 87 5.76 2.31 8.60
CA LEU A 87 5.79 1.07 7.84
C LEU A 87 6.50 1.30 6.51
N LEU A 88 7.56 0.54 6.24
CA LEU A 88 8.19 0.52 4.94
C LEU A 88 7.42 -0.44 4.05
N ALA A 89 6.89 0.04 2.94
CA ALA A 89 6.00 -0.77 2.12
C ALA A 89 5.95 -0.29 0.68
N LYS A 90 5.50 -1.19 -0.18
CA LYS A 90 5.05 -0.86 -1.53
C LYS A 90 3.54 -0.73 -1.52
N VAL A 91 3.02 0.21 -2.29
CA VAL A 91 1.59 0.49 -2.36
C VAL A 91 1.10 0.30 -3.79
N PHE A 92 0.10 -0.56 -3.94
CA PHE A 92 -0.48 -0.93 -5.23
C PHE A 92 -1.93 -0.49 -5.28
N ASN A 93 -2.44 -0.23 -6.48
CA ASN A 93 -3.88 -0.11 -6.65
C ASN A 93 -4.54 -1.48 -6.41
N ILE A 94 -5.86 -1.50 -6.28
CA ILE A 94 -6.60 -2.74 -5.96
C ILE A 94 -6.38 -3.82 -7.03
N ARG A 95 -6.24 -3.42 -8.29
CA ARG A 95 -6.01 -4.37 -9.37
C ARG A 95 -4.58 -4.91 -9.42
N GLY A 96 -3.67 -4.27 -8.68
CA GLY A 96 -2.26 -4.64 -8.69
C GLY A 96 -1.52 -4.23 -9.95
N SER A 97 -2.14 -3.43 -10.82
CA SER A 97 -1.54 -3.01 -12.10
C SER A 97 -0.67 -1.78 -11.99
N LYS A 98 -0.82 -1.00 -10.91
CA LYS A 98 -0.02 0.19 -10.66
C LYS A 98 0.59 0.11 -9.27
N GLU A 99 1.87 0.38 -9.19
CA GLU A 99 2.61 0.44 -7.94
C GLU A 99 3.30 1.80 -7.88
N MET A 100 3.25 2.45 -6.71
CA MET A 100 3.70 3.84 -6.58
C MET A 100 5.16 4.06 -6.94
N THR A 101 6.06 3.18 -6.48
CA THR A 101 7.49 3.32 -6.76
C THR A 101 7.76 3.15 -8.26
N GLU A 102 7.16 2.13 -8.88
CA GLU A 102 7.31 1.90 -10.31
C GLU A 102 6.77 3.07 -11.14
N LEU A 103 5.67 3.66 -10.69
CA LEU A 103 5.08 4.81 -11.36
C LEU A 103 6.05 5.98 -11.38
N LEU A 104 6.68 6.27 -10.24
CA LEU A 104 7.67 7.35 -10.14
C LEU A 104 8.90 7.07 -10.98
N VAL A 105 9.40 5.84 -10.97
CA VAL A 105 10.56 5.45 -11.76
C VAL A 105 10.24 5.55 -13.26
N ALA A 106 9.06 5.12 -13.67
CA ALA A 106 8.64 5.17 -15.07
C ALA A 106 8.54 6.59 -15.61
N LYS A 107 8.26 7.56 -14.74
CA LYS A 107 8.19 8.98 -15.11
C LYS A 107 9.51 9.72 -14.90
N ASN A 108 10.57 8.99 -14.58
CA ASN A 108 11.91 9.55 -14.30
C ASN A 108 11.92 10.51 -13.11
N LEU A 109 10.99 10.34 -12.18
CA LEU A 109 10.88 11.17 -10.98
C LEU A 109 11.57 10.55 -9.78
N SER A 110 11.94 9.28 -9.85
CA SER A 110 12.65 8.57 -8.80
C SER A 110 13.70 7.67 -9.39
N ASN A 111 14.80 7.52 -8.67
CA ASN A 111 15.76 6.46 -8.93
C ASN A 111 15.31 5.20 -8.18
N GLU A 112 15.53 4.05 -8.77
CA GLU A 112 15.26 2.80 -8.11
C GLU A 112 16.46 2.42 -7.25
N ILE A 113 16.28 2.43 -5.93
CA ILE A 113 17.35 2.11 -4.99
C ILE A 113 17.15 0.77 -4.29
N CYS A 114 16.27 -0.06 -4.83
CA CYS A 114 16.05 -1.40 -4.32
C CYS A 114 17.27 -2.26 -4.55
N PRO A 115 17.75 -2.98 -3.55
CA PRO A 115 18.68 -4.06 -3.80
C PRO A 115 17.97 -5.14 -4.60
N SER A 116 18.54 -5.49 -5.71
CA SER A 116 18.01 -6.56 -6.57
C SER A 116 18.20 -7.93 -5.94
#